data_bdb8edfd138adc8c393a670d1b5cac7e
#
_entry.id   bdb8edfd138adc8c393a670d1b5cac7e
#
_cell.length_a   1.000
_cell.length_b   1.000
_cell.length_c   1.000
_cell.angle_alpha   90.00
_cell.angle_beta   90.00
_cell.angle_gamma   90.00
#
_symmetry.space_group_name_H-M   'P 1'
#
loop_
_entity.id
_entity.type
_entity.pdbx_description
1 polymer ?
#
loop_
_entity_poly.entity_id
_entity_poly.type
_entity_poly.pdbx_seq_one_letter_code
_entity_poly.pdbx_strand_id
1 'polypeptide(L)'
;ATLEPDASGTFVGSSFMYASARDWARLGQFSLQNGVWQGEAILPENWMNYLVTPTSASDENRYGGQFWLNLDPDDPDEERLFPSLPEDAYYMGGYQGQFVLIIPSHQLVITRFGFTPDRNHDIEALAAQIIEQIS
;
A
#
# COMPACT_ATOMS: atom_id res chain seq x y z
N ALA A 1 13.10 -8.27 9.36
CA ALA A 1 12.21 -8.95 8.42
C ALA A 1 12.80 -10.29 8.02
N THR A 2 11.95 -11.27 7.74
CA THR A 2 12.31 -12.59 7.21
C THR A 2 11.53 -12.82 5.94
N LEU A 3 12.22 -13.24 4.87
CA LEU A 3 11.61 -13.73 3.64
C LEU A 3 11.69 -15.26 3.67
N GLU A 4 10.56 -15.91 3.50
CA GLU A 4 10.47 -17.37 3.48
C GLU A 4 10.23 -17.85 2.05
N PRO A 5 11.08 -18.74 1.51
CA PRO A 5 10.83 -19.31 0.18
C PRO A 5 9.69 -20.34 0.23
N ASP A 6 9.12 -20.62 -0.92
CA ASP A 6 8.19 -21.73 -1.08
C ASP A 6 8.90 -23.11 -0.96
N ALA A 7 8.13 -24.18 -1.09
CA ALA A 7 8.65 -25.56 -0.98
C ALA A 7 9.71 -25.91 -2.06
N SER A 8 9.80 -25.13 -3.15
CA SER A 8 10.82 -25.28 -4.19
C SER A 8 12.08 -24.45 -3.95
N GLY A 9 12.10 -23.63 -2.89
CA GLY A 9 13.20 -22.71 -2.59
C GLY A 9 13.09 -21.37 -3.32
N THR A 10 11.93 -21.05 -3.93
CA THR A 10 11.70 -19.82 -4.67
C THR A 10 11.08 -18.75 -3.79
N PHE A 11 11.63 -17.55 -3.78
CA PHE A 11 11.00 -16.40 -3.14
C PHE A 11 9.81 -15.92 -3.97
N VAL A 12 8.63 -15.90 -3.34
CA VAL A 12 7.40 -15.41 -3.96
C VAL A 12 7.30 -13.90 -3.69
N GLY A 13 7.38 -13.09 -4.75
CA GLY A 13 7.44 -11.64 -4.65
C GLY A 13 6.22 -10.97 -4.01
N SER A 14 5.09 -11.65 -3.98
CA SER A 14 3.82 -11.14 -3.39
C SER A 14 3.53 -11.64 -1.98
N SER A 15 4.34 -12.53 -1.40
CA SER A 15 3.96 -13.25 -0.18
C SER A 15 5.16 -13.68 0.66
N PHE A 16 4.87 -14.18 1.87
CA PHE A 16 5.85 -14.80 2.77
C PHE A 16 6.96 -13.87 3.28
N MET A 17 6.68 -12.57 3.35
CA MET A 17 7.51 -11.65 4.11
C MET A 17 6.91 -11.45 5.51
N TYR A 18 7.69 -11.79 6.54
CA TYR A 18 7.32 -11.61 7.94
C TYR A 18 8.19 -10.53 8.56
N ALA A 19 7.55 -9.50 9.09
CA ALA A 19 8.25 -8.38 9.69
C ALA A 19 7.40 -7.76 10.81
N SER A 20 8.03 -6.97 11.67
CA SER A 20 7.29 -6.19 12.66
C SER A 20 6.47 -5.07 11.98
N ALA A 21 5.43 -4.57 12.66
CA ALA A 21 4.67 -3.42 12.15
C ALA A 21 5.57 -2.21 11.87
N ARG A 22 6.61 -2.01 12.69
CA ARG A 22 7.58 -0.93 12.47
C ARG A 22 8.44 -1.12 11.23
N ASP A 23 8.80 -2.36 10.89
CA ASP A 23 9.57 -2.62 9.67
C ASP A 23 8.70 -2.43 8.43
N TRP A 24 7.43 -2.84 8.49
CA TRP A 24 6.46 -2.56 7.44
C TRP A 24 6.18 -1.06 7.28
N ALA A 25 6.10 -0.31 8.39
CA ALA A 25 5.99 1.16 8.33
C ALA A 25 7.22 1.80 7.68
N ARG A 26 8.44 1.28 7.92
CA ARG A 26 9.66 1.74 7.24
C ARG A 26 9.62 1.45 5.74
N LEU A 27 9.06 0.29 5.33
CA LEU A 27 8.88 0.01 3.90
C LEU A 27 7.87 0.96 3.27
N GLY A 28 6.76 1.27 3.96
CA GLY A 28 5.82 2.31 3.54
C GLY A 28 6.48 3.69 3.44
N GLN A 29 7.30 4.06 4.42
CA GLN A 29 8.07 5.31 4.39
C GLN A 29 9.06 5.36 3.23
N PHE A 30 9.75 4.26 2.95
CA PHE A 30 10.64 4.13 1.80
C PHE A 30 9.90 4.36 0.48
N SER A 31 8.68 3.79 0.36
CA SER A 31 7.81 4.02 -0.80
C SER A 31 7.36 5.49 -0.90
N LEU A 32 6.95 6.09 0.23
CA LEU A 32 6.56 7.50 0.32
C LEU A 32 7.72 8.45 -0.08
N GLN A 33 8.95 8.07 0.19
CA GLN A 33 10.16 8.80 -0.15
C GLN A 33 10.69 8.46 -1.57
N ASN A 34 9.87 7.91 -2.44
CA ASN A 34 10.22 7.55 -3.82
C ASN A 34 11.46 6.65 -3.94
N GLY A 35 11.60 5.69 -3.01
CA GLY A 35 12.73 4.75 -3.04
C GLY A 35 14.06 5.34 -2.54
N VAL A 36 14.02 6.48 -1.86
CA VAL A 36 15.18 7.07 -1.18
C VAL A 36 15.16 6.66 0.29
N TRP A 37 16.29 6.19 0.82
CA TRP A 37 16.45 5.84 2.22
C TRP A 37 17.70 6.43 2.82
N GLN A 38 17.56 7.20 3.91
CA GLN A 38 18.67 7.88 4.60
C GLN A 38 19.54 8.74 3.66
N GLY A 39 18.92 9.35 2.64
CA GLY A 39 19.62 10.19 1.66
C GLY A 39 20.24 9.42 0.48
N GLU A 40 20.14 8.10 0.46
CA GLU A 40 20.61 7.25 -0.63
C GLU A 40 19.43 6.81 -1.53
N ALA A 41 19.55 7.00 -2.85
CA ALA A 41 18.59 6.50 -3.82
C ALA A 41 18.82 4.98 -4.01
N ILE A 42 17.92 4.18 -3.45
CA ILE A 42 17.96 2.71 -3.56
C ILE A 42 17.25 2.24 -4.85
N LEU A 43 16.13 2.88 -5.19
CA LEU A 43 15.41 2.61 -6.43
C LEU A 43 15.81 3.61 -7.52
N PRO A 44 15.75 3.20 -8.80
CA PRO A 44 15.91 4.11 -9.92
C PRO A 44 14.89 5.27 -9.86
N GLU A 45 15.29 6.42 -10.40
CA GLU A 45 14.36 7.55 -10.55
C GLU A 45 13.09 7.12 -11.29
N ASN A 46 11.94 7.61 -10.83
CA ASN A 46 10.61 7.27 -11.33
C ASN A 46 10.15 5.81 -11.16
N TRP A 47 10.91 4.98 -10.47
CA TRP A 47 10.51 3.59 -10.25
C TRP A 47 9.22 3.49 -9.42
N MET A 48 9.07 4.31 -8.37
CA MET A 48 7.84 4.35 -7.60
C MET A 48 6.65 4.82 -8.45
N ASN A 49 6.82 5.81 -9.32
CA ASN A 49 5.75 6.23 -10.25
C ASN A 49 5.30 5.07 -11.14
N TYR A 50 6.23 4.26 -11.64
CA TYR A 50 5.90 3.04 -12.38
C TYR A 50 5.10 2.05 -11.53
N LEU A 51 5.48 1.84 -10.27
CA LEU A 51 4.80 0.89 -9.37
C LEU A 51 3.38 1.35 -8.98
N VAL A 52 3.13 2.64 -8.89
CA VAL A 52 1.80 3.20 -8.55
C VAL A 52 1.00 3.67 -9.76
N THR A 53 1.41 3.26 -10.96
CA THR A 53 0.63 3.44 -12.18
C THR A 53 -0.15 2.16 -12.46
N PRO A 54 -1.44 2.24 -12.82
CA PRO A 54 -2.24 1.06 -13.13
C PRO A 54 -1.62 0.21 -14.23
N THR A 55 -1.63 -1.09 -14.05
CA THR A 55 -1.24 -2.02 -15.12
C THR A 55 -2.38 -2.16 -16.12
N SER A 56 -2.07 -2.42 -17.39
CA SER A 56 -3.09 -2.63 -18.42
C SER A 56 -3.97 -3.87 -18.20
N ALA A 57 -3.60 -4.73 -17.25
CA ALA A 57 -4.35 -5.90 -16.85
C ALA A 57 -5.17 -5.68 -15.57
N SER A 58 -5.12 -4.48 -15.00
CA SER A 58 -5.90 -4.13 -13.81
C SER A 58 -7.28 -3.67 -14.22
N ASP A 59 -8.29 -4.26 -13.62
CA ASP A 59 -9.65 -3.76 -13.72
C ASP A 59 -9.78 -2.48 -12.89
N GLU A 60 -10.49 -1.48 -13.39
CA GLU A 60 -10.88 -0.25 -12.68
C GLU A 60 -9.69 0.53 -12.08
N ASN A 61 -8.53 0.52 -12.73
CA ASN A 61 -7.33 1.24 -12.28
C ASN A 61 -6.87 0.90 -10.84
N ARG A 62 -7.27 -0.26 -10.31
CA ARG A 62 -7.13 -0.63 -8.89
C ARG A 62 -5.78 -1.24 -8.51
N TYR A 63 -4.93 -1.60 -9.48
CA TYR A 63 -3.68 -2.30 -9.18
C TYR A 63 -2.52 -1.88 -10.08
N GLY A 64 -1.39 -1.59 -9.44
CA GLY A 64 -0.12 -1.27 -10.10
C GLY A 64 0.91 -2.38 -9.93
N GLY A 65 2.18 -2.00 -9.79
CA GLY A 65 3.28 -2.93 -9.54
C GLY A 65 3.37 -3.34 -8.06
N GLN A 66 2.57 -4.31 -7.63
CA GLN A 66 2.48 -4.83 -6.26
C GLN A 66 1.77 -3.90 -5.24
N PHE A 67 1.15 -2.82 -5.72
CA PHE A 67 0.35 -1.93 -4.89
C PHE A 67 -1.10 -1.91 -5.36
N TRP A 68 -2.02 -1.88 -4.40
CA TRP A 68 -3.40 -1.49 -4.62
C TRP A 68 -3.49 0.03 -4.67
N LEU A 69 -4.26 0.55 -5.61
CA LEU A 69 -4.38 1.97 -5.91
C LEU A 69 -5.78 2.46 -5.55
N ASN A 70 -5.86 3.73 -5.12
CA ASN A 70 -7.13 4.39 -4.81
C ASN A 70 -7.54 5.39 -5.90
N LEU A 71 -7.17 5.12 -7.15
CA LEU A 71 -7.53 5.95 -8.30
C LEU A 71 -9.02 5.86 -8.62
N ASP A 72 -9.54 6.88 -9.27
CA ASP A 72 -10.88 6.84 -9.79
C ASP A 72 -10.99 5.74 -10.88
N PRO A 73 -12.05 4.93 -10.87
CA PRO A 73 -12.29 3.93 -11.89
C PRO A 73 -12.63 4.58 -13.24
N ASP A 74 -12.48 3.82 -14.34
CA ASP A 74 -12.86 4.27 -15.66
C ASP A 74 -14.39 4.34 -15.83
N ASP A 75 -15.12 3.49 -15.10
CA ASP A 75 -16.58 3.51 -15.08
C ASP A 75 -17.09 4.61 -14.12
N PRO A 76 -17.84 5.61 -14.64
CA PRO A 76 -18.36 6.69 -13.82
C PRO A 76 -19.45 6.24 -12.81
N ASP A 77 -20.00 5.05 -12.95
CA ASP A 77 -20.97 4.48 -12.03
C ASP A 77 -20.33 3.70 -10.87
N GLU A 78 -19.00 3.51 -10.91
CA GLU A 78 -18.23 2.89 -9.84
C GLU A 78 -17.52 3.92 -8.97
N GLU A 79 -17.24 3.55 -7.73
CA GLU A 79 -16.46 4.35 -6.78
C GLU A 79 -15.08 3.74 -6.58
N ARG A 80 -14.09 4.58 -6.23
CA ARG A 80 -12.76 4.10 -5.84
C ARG A 80 -12.84 3.25 -4.56
N LEU A 81 -11.76 2.52 -4.28
CA LEU A 81 -11.70 1.57 -3.16
C LEU A 81 -11.94 2.23 -1.79
N PHE A 82 -11.47 3.47 -1.63
CA PHE A 82 -11.62 4.27 -0.41
C PHE A 82 -12.05 5.69 -0.79
N PRO A 83 -13.37 5.93 -0.99
CA PRO A 83 -13.89 7.22 -1.44
C PRO A 83 -13.56 8.39 -0.51
N SER A 84 -13.45 8.14 0.81
CA SER A 84 -13.13 9.16 1.81
C SER A 84 -11.65 9.52 1.88
N LEU A 85 -10.77 8.78 1.19
CA LEU A 85 -9.34 9.04 1.19
C LEU A 85 -8.89 9.76 -0.08
N PRO A 86 -7.74 10.46 -0.05
CA PRO A 86 -7.16 11.05 -1.23
C PRO A 86 -6.94 10.04 -2.37
N GLU A 87 -7.09 10.50 -3.60
CA GLU A 87 -6.89 9.70 -4.81
C GLU A 87 -5.46 9.13 -4.91
N ASP A 88 -4.48 9.85 -4.39
CA ASP A 88 -3.07 9.45 -4.41
C ASP A 88 -2.72 8.39 -3.36
N ALA A 89 -3.70 7.93 -2.58
CA ALA A 89 -3.48 6.84 -1.62
C ALA A 89 -3.24 5.51 -2.35
N TYR A 90 -2.29 4.74 -1.83
CA TYR A 90 -2.03 3.37 -2.29
C TYR A 90 -1.61 2.48 -1.13
N TYR A 91 -1.72 1.16 -1.29
CA TYR A 91 -1.45 0.28 -0.16
C TYR A 91 -0.94 -1.10 -0.53
N MET A 92 -0.27 -1.72 0.41
CA MET A 92 0.03 -3.15 0.45
C MET A 92 -1.01 -3.84 1.34
N GLY A 93 -1.76 -4.77 0.76
CA GLY A 93 -2.77 -5.55 1.47
C GLY A 93 -2.24 -6.93 1.86
N GLY A 94 -2.40 -7.30 3.12
CA GLY A 94 -2.00 -8.61 3.64
C GLY A 94 -3.16 -9.49 4.06
N TYR A 95 -2.84 -10.74 4.35
CA TYR A 95 -3.82 -11.73 4.79
C TYR A 95 -4.59 -11.27 6.03
N GLN A 96 -5.89 -11.52 6.05
CA GLN A 96 -6.79 -11.20 7.17
C GLN A 96 -6.84 -9.71 7.56
N GLY A 97 -6.78 -8.82 6.57
CA GLY A 97 -6.99 -7.39 6.79
C GLY A 97 -5.78 -6.65 7.39
N GLN A 98 -4.58 -7.08 7.05
CA GLN A 98 -3.37 -6.34 7.35
C GLN A 98 -3.12 -5.31 6.26
N PHE A 99 -2.67 -4.11 6.64
CA PHE A 99 -2.46 -3.00 5.72
C PHE A 99 -1.17 -2.23 6.02
N VAL A 100 -0.53 -1.80 4.95
CA VAL A 100 0.38 -0.66 4.95
C VAL A 100 -0.18 0.33 3.94
N LEU A 101 -0.82 1.38 4.42
CA LEU A 101 -1.45 2.43 3.62
C LEU A 101 -0.50 3.62 3.55
N ILE A 102 -0.29 4.14 2.36
CA ILE A 102 0.57 5.27 2.05
C ILE A 102 -0.27 6.37 1.42
N ILE A 103 -0.19 7.59 1.96
CA ILE A 103 -0.96 8.76 1.49
C ILE A 103 0.03 9.92 1.25
N PRO A 104 0.55 10.05 0.03
CA PRO A 104 1.59 11.04 -0.30
C PRO A 104 1.19 12.48 -0.04
N SER A 105 -0.02 12.89 -0.39
CA SER A 105 -0.55 14.24 -0.15
C SER A 105 -0.54 14.67 1.32
N HIS A 106 -0.56 13.70 2.25
CA HIS A 106 -0.51 13.94 3.70
C HIS A 106 0.81 13.53 4.34
N GLN A 107 1.79 13.09 3.55
CA GLN A 107 3.07 12.56 4.04
C GLN A 107 2.87 11.48 5.13
N LEU A 108 1.88 10.62 4.95
CA LEU A 108 1.37 9.71 5.96
C LEU A 108 1.57 8.25 5.56
N VAL A 109 2.01 7.45 6.52
CA VAL A 109 2.03 5.98 6.42
C VAL A 109 1.29 5.41 7.61
N ILE A 110 0.29 4.60 7.35
CA ILE A 110 -0.49 3.88 8.38
C ILE A 110 -0.23 2.39 8.22
N THR A 111 0.23 1.75 9.29
CA THR A 111 0.40 0.29 9.33
C THR A 111 -0.58 -0.30 10.33
N ARG A 112 -1.48 -1.14 9.85
CA ARG A 112 -2.44 -1.85 10.68
C ARG A 112 -2.18 -3.35 10.57
N PHE A 113 -1.89 -3.96 11.71
CA PHE A 113 -1.78 -5.41 11.83
C PHE A 113 -2.89 -5.93 12.74
N GLY A 114 -3.29 -7.14 12.50
CA GLY A 114 -4.31 -7.82 13.29
C GLY A 114 -5.01 -8.88 12.46
N PHE A 115 -5.63 -9.79 13.16
CA PHE A 115 -6.43 -10.85 12.55
C PHE A 115 -7.90 -10.40 12.51
N THR A 116 -8.42 -10.14 11.32
CA THR A 116 -9.82 -9.74 11.10
C THR A 116 -10.41 -10.63 10.01
N PRO A 117 -10.99 -11.79 10.40
CA PRO A 117 -11.40 -12.84 9.46
C PRO A 117 -12.35 -12.36 8.37
N ASP A 118 -13.30 -11.53 8.74
CA ASP A 118 -14.39 -11.09 7.87
C ASP A 118 -14.07 -9.78 7.13
N ARG A 119 -12.82 -9.30 7.22
CA ARG A 119 -12.40 -7.99 6.71
C ARG A 119 -13.29 -6.82 7.19
N ASN A 120 -14.02 -7.00 8.27
CA ASN A 120 -14.94 -6.03 8.87
C ASN A 120 -14.20 -4.93 9.67
N HIS A 121 -12.97 -4.60 9.30
CA HIS A 121 -12.28 -3.46 9.84
C HIS A 121 -12.38 -2.34 8.82
N ASP A 122 -12.71 -1.20 9.29
CA ASP A 122 -12.82 -0.01 8.48
C ASP A 122 -11.49 0.73 8.49
N ILE A 123 -10.57 0.30 7.61
CA ILE A 123 -9.28 0.98 7.45
C ILE A 123 -9.47 2.38 6.87
N GLU A 124 -10.49 2.57 6.05
CA GLU A 124 -10.83 3.85 5.46
C GLU A 124 -11.25 4.86 6.54
N ALA A 125 -12.22 4.50 7.38
CA ALA A 125 -12.66 5.37 8.48
C ALA A 125 -11.52 5.67 9.46
N LEU A 126 -10.68 4.69 9.78
CA LEU A 126 -9.51 4.91 10.62
C LEU A 126 -8.55 5.93 9.99
N ALA A 127 -8.24 5.76 8.70
CA ALA A 127 -7.33 6.67 8.01
C ALA A 127 -7.91 8.08 7.88
N ALA A 128 -9.20 8.22 7.55
CA ALA A 128 -9.89 9.50 7.48
C ALA A 128 -9.85 10.24 8.82
N GLN A 129 -10.12 9.55 9.95
CA GLN A 129 -10.01 10.13 11.28
C GLN A 129 -8.58 10.59 11.62
N ILE A 130 -7.56 9.83 11.21
CA ILE A 130 -6.17 10.25 11.43
C ILE A 130 -5.86 11.51 10.62
N ILE A 131 -6.27 11.56 9.36
CA ILE A 131 -6.08 12.74 8.51
C ILE A 131 -6.71 13.98 9.15
N GLU A 132 -7.94 13.90 9.64
CA GLU A 132 -8.63 15.00 10.33
C GLU A 132 -7.88 15.53 11.55
N GLN A 133 -7.10 14.69 12.23
CA GLN A 133 -6.35 15.09 13.43
C GLN A 133 -5.00 15.73 13.13
N ILE A 134 -4.44 15.53 11.93
CA ILE A 134 -3.11 16.02 11.55
C ILE A 134 -3.15 17.17 10.52
N SER A 135 -4.34 17.52 10.04
CA SER A 135 -4.59 18.57 9.03
C SER A 135 -4.61 19.98 9.62
#